data_40fb1a3bb2c2b74e826ae49d83c2bb21
#
_entry.id   40fb1a3bb2c2b74e826ae49d83c2bb21
#
_cell.length_a   1.000
_cell.length_b   1.000
_cell.length_c   1.000
_cell.angle_alpha   90.00
_cell.angle_beta   90.00
_cell.angle_gamma   90.00
#
_symmetry.space_group_name_H-M   'P 1'
#
loop_
_entity.id
_entity.type
_entity.pdbx_description
1 polymer ?
#
loop_
_entity_poly.entity_id
_entity_poly.type
_entity_poly.pdbx_seq_one_letter_code
_entity_poly.pdbx_strand_id
1 'polypeptide(L)'
;MRDEFIWVEKYRPKTIDDCILPESTKKTFREFLVKGEIPNLLLAGPPGIGKTTVAKALCAELGVDCYVINGSDEGRFLDTVRNQAKNFASTVSLMDADRKHKVIIIDEADNTTHDVQLLLRANIESFYKNCRFIFTCNFKNRIIEPLHSRCAVIEFGVKGKDKSTIAAQFFKRLVSILELEGIEADKKVLAELINKHFPDWRRVLNECQRHSVGGKIDSSILASFSEVNIHDLIKNLKEKKFPEVRKWCVNNLDNDCLLYTSPSPRDRQKSRMPSSA
;
A
#
# COMPACT_ATOMS: atom_id res chain seq x y z
N MET A 1 -9.53 3.57 -26.29
CA MET A 1 -9.10 3.22 -24.91
C MET A 1 -10.27 2.51 -24.25
N ARG A 2 -10.06 1.32 -23.68
CA ARG A 2 -11.11 0.72 -22.83
C ARG A 2 -11.20 1.61 -21.60
N ASP A 3 -12.38 2.16 -21.31
CA ASP A 3 -12.62 2.88 -20.07
C ASP A 3 -12.28 1.95 -18.91
N GLU A 4 -11.37 2.39 -18.06
CA GLU A 4 -10.98 1.60 -16.88
C GLU A 4 -12.19 1.49 -15.97
N PHE A 5 -12.75 0.28 -15.90
CA PHE A 5 -13.95 0.01 -15.11
C PHE A 5 -13.68 0.11 -13.60
N ILE A 6 -12.46 -0.21 -13.19
CA ILE A 6 -12.08 -0.25 -11.76
C ILE A 6 -11.75 1.15 -11.27
N TRP A 7 -12.52 1.66 -10.32
CA TRP A 7 -12.34 3.02 -9.78
C TRP A 7 -10.96 3.29 -9.20
N VAL A 8 -10.35 2.30 -8.57
CA VAL A 8 -9.00 2.42 -8.00
C VAL A 8 -7.97 2.79 -9.08
N GLU A 9 -8.14 2.29 -10.32
CA GLU A 9 -7.26 2.61 -11.43
C GLU A 9 -7.71 3.88 -12.17
N LYS A 10 -9.02 4.00 -12.46
CA LYS A 10 -9.63 5.15 -13.16
C LYS A 10 -9.33 6.48 -12.47
N TYR A 11 -9.43 6.51 -11.13
CA TYR A 11 -9.22 7.71 -10.31
C TYR A 11 -7.86 7.76 -9.62
N ARG A 12 -6.89 6.97 -10.09
CA ARG A 12 -5.54 7.00 -9.56
C ARG A 12 -4.91 8.39 -9.73
N PRO A 13 -4.40 9.01 -8.66
CA PRO A 13 -3.68 10.29 -8.77
C PRO A 13 -2.54 10.22 -9.77
N LYS A 14 -2.43 11.26 -10.60
CA LYS A 14 -1.36 11.39 -11.60
C LYS A 14 -0.30 12.39 -11.19
N THR A 15 -0.60 13.26 -10.23
CA THR A 15 0.32 14.26 -9.69
C THR A 15 0.52 14.08 -8.18
N ILE A 16 1.62 14.61 -7.66
CA ILE A 16 1.90 14.57 -6.22
C ILE A 16 0.87 15.41 -5.45
N ASP A 17 0.41 16.51 -6.04
CA ASP A 17 -0.60 17.35 -5.41
C ASP A 17 -1.96 16.69 -5.30
N ASP A 18 -2.32 15.82 -6.24
CA ASP A 18 -3.53 15.01 -6.19
C ASP A 18 -3.45 13.86 -5.18
N CYS A 19 -2.25 13.47 -4.78
CA CYS A 19 -2.06 12.42 -3.78
C CYS A 19 -2.49 12.91 -2.39
N ILE A 20 -3.13 12.03 -1.63
CA ILE A 20 -3.57 12.32 -0.26
C ILE A 20 -2.47 11.91 0.70
N LEU A 21 -1.70 12.89 1.14
CA LEU A 21 -0.52 12.73 1.97
C LEU A 21 -0.43 13.85 3.01
N PRO A 22 0.28 13.64 4.13
CA PRO A 22 0.67 14.72 5.03
C PRO A 22 1.44 15.81 4.27
N GLU A 23 1.21 17.07 4.61
CA GLU A 23 1.82 18.20 3.89
C GLU A 23 3.35 18.19 3.99
N SER A 24 3.90 17.72 5.10
CA SER A 24 5.34 17.52 5.26
C SER A 24 5.91 16.56 4.20
N THR A 25 5.20 15.46 3.94
CA THR A 25 5.61 14.46 2.94
C THR A 25 5.45 15.01 1.52
N LYS A 26 4.36 15.74 1.23
CA LYS A 26 4.17 16.41 -0.06
C LYS A 26 5.29 17.42 -0.34
N LYS A 27 5.68 18.20 0.67
CA LYS A 27 6.78 19.16 0.55
C LYS A 27 8.08 18.46 0.13
N THR A 28 8.42 17.35 0.73
CA THR A 28 9.61 16.56 0.35
C THR A 28 9.56 16.13 -1.12
N PHE A 29 8.42 15.63 -1.59
CA PHE A 29 8.29 15.24 -3.00
C PHE A 29 8.32 16.43 -3.95
N ARG A 30 7.71 17.58 -3.60
CA ARG A 30 7.81 18.81 -4.39
C ARG A 30 9.27 19.31 -4.50
N GLU A 31 10.07 19.17 -3.45
CA GLU A 31 11.48 19.51 -3.49
C GLU A 31 12.26 18.63 -4.50
N PHE A 32 11.92 17.34 -4.63
CA PHE A 32 12.48 16.47 -5.65
C PHE A 32 12.06 16.90 -7.07
N LEU A 33 10.80 17.29 -7.26
CA LEU A 33 10.29 17.79 -8.53
C LEU A 33 11.01 19.09 -8.96
N VAL A 34 11.20 20.02 -8.03
CA VAL A 34 11.93 21.28 -8.30
C VAL A 34 13.38 21.03 -8.67
N LYS A 35 14.04 20.04 -8.02
CA LYS A 35 15.43 19.67 -8.35
C LYS A 35 15.56 18.90 -9.67
N GLY A 36 14.49 18.34 -10.18
CA GLY A 36 14.49 17.49 -11.37
C GLY A 36 15.20 16.14 -11.17
N GLU A 37 15.59 15.82 -9.96
CA GLU A 37 16.29 14.58 -9.60
C GLU A 37 15.69 13.98 -8.31
N ILE A 38 15.66 12.63 -8.26
CA ILE A 38 15.26 11.90 -7.07
C ILE A 38 16.41 11.04 -6.54
N PRO A 39 16.57 10.91 -5.23
CA PRO A 39 17.43 9.90 -4.66
C PRO A 39 16.81 8.50 -4.81
N ASN A 40 17.54 7.45 -4.43
CA ASN A 40 16.90 6.17 -4.20
C ASN A 40 15.95 6.31 -3.01
N LEU A 41 14.73 5.80 -3.16
CA LEU A 41 13.65 5.96 -2.18
C LEU A 41 13.20 4.61 -1.61
N LEU A 42 12.89 4.59 -0.32
CA LEU A 42 12.19 3.49 0.33
C LEU A 42 10.89 4.02 0.93
N LEU A 43 9.76 3.71 0.30
CA LEU A 43 8.42 4.14 0.70
C LEU A 43 7.80 3.06 1.58
N ALA A 44 7.74 3.28 2.88
CA ALA A 44 7.26 2.31 3.86
C ALA A 44 5.91 2.74 4.47
N GLY A 45 4.98 1.81 4.65
CA GLY A 45 3.71 2.09 5.33
C GLY A 45 2.62 1.07 5.03
N PRO A 46 1.44 1.18 5.65
CA PRO A 46 0.36 0.22 5.53
C PRO A 46 -0.14 0.07 4.08
N PRO A 47 -0.78 -1.07 3.75
CA PRO A 47 -1.36 -1.28 2.43
C PRO A 47 -2.45 -0.26 2.12
N GLY A 48 -2.72 -0.02 0.83
CA GLY A 48 -3.80 0.86 0.37
C GLY A 48 -3.61 2.36 0.56
N ILE A 49 -2.50 2.81 1.20
CA ILE A 49 -2.24 4.24 1.49
C ILE A 49 -1.71 5.04 0.27
N GLY A 50 -1.36 4.38 -0.83
CA GLY A 50 -0.94 5.05 -2.07
C GLY A 50 0.56 5.09 -2.35
N LYS A 51 1.41 4.27 -1.71
CA LYS A 51 2.86 4.23 -1.94
C LYS A 51 3.25 4.10 -3.42
N THR A 52 2.75 3.06 -4.08
CA THR A 52 2.99 2.80 -5.51
C THR A 52 2.42 3.90 -6.40
N THR A 53 1.28 4.48 -6.01
CA THR A 53 0.66 5.60 -6.71
C THR A 53 1.56 6.83 -6.69
N VAL A 54 2.11 7.17 -5.52
CA VAL A 54 3.05 8.29 -5.36
C VAL A 54 4.33 8.06 -6.16
N ALA A 55 4.89 6.85 -6.13
CA ALA A 55 6.06 6.51 -6.92
C ALA A 55 5.83 6.74 -8.42
N LYS A 56 4.69 6.28 -8.95
CA LYS A 56 4.31 6.47 -10.36
C LYS A 56 4.02 7.94 -10.68
N ALA A 57 3.31 8.66 -9.81
CA ALA A 57 3.01 10.08 -9.99
C ALA A 57 4.30 10.92 -10.04
N LEU A 58 5.25 10.64 -9.14
CA LEU A 58 6.55 11.31 -9.11
C LEU A 58 7.32 11.12 -10.42
N CYS A 59 7.37 9.90 -10.94
CA CYS A 59 8.01 9.61 -12.23
C CYS A 59 7.31 10.32 -13.39
N ALA A 60 5.97 10.33 -13.39
CA ALA A 60 5.19 10.97 -14.44
C ALA A 60 5.38 12.50 -14.47
N GLU A 61 5.39 13.16 -13.30
CA GLU A 61 5.62 14.62 -13.21
C GLU A 61 7.05 15.00 -13.56
N LEU A 62 8.05 14.19 -13.18
CA LEU A 62 9.43 14.37 -13.61
C LEU A 62 9.62 14.07 -15.09
N GLY A 63 8.67 13.39 -15.70
CA GLY A 63 8.75 12.92 -17.08
C GLY A 63 9.90 11.93 -17.31
N VAL A 64 10.25 11.13 -16.33
CA VAL A 64 11.32 10.12 -16.43
C VAL A 64 10.77 8.74 -16.80
N ASP A 65 11.54 7.98 -17.57
CA ASP A 65 11.18 6.59 -17.88
C ASP A 65 11.17 5.74 -16.61
N CYS A 66 10.06 5.05 -16.35
CA CYS A 66 9.96 4.17 -15.20
C CYS A 66 9.63 2.72 -15.61
N TYR A 67 10.29 1.78 -14.94
CA TYR A 67 10.01 0.35 -15.07
C TYR A 67 9.55 -0.20 -13.71
N VAL A 68 8.38 -0.84 -13.70
CA VAL A 68 7.77 -1.35 -12.45
C VAL A 68 7.93 -2.86 -12.39
N ILE A 69 8.49 -3.35 -11.30
CA ILE A 69 8.66 -4.77 -11.02
C ILE A 69 7.93 -5.07 -9.71
N ASN A 70 7.10 -6.12 -9.70
CA ASN A 70 6.40 -6.55 -8.49
C ASN A 70 7.24 -7.60 -7.76
N GLY A 71 7.58 -7.34 -6.48
CA GLY A 71 8.38 -8.23 -5.64
C GLY A 71 7.68 -9.53 -5.24
N SER A 72 6.35 -9.60 -5.37
CA SER A 72 5.58 -10.82 -5.08
C SER A 72 5.56 -11.84 -6.22
N ASP A 73 6.12 -11.52 -7.41
CA ASP A 73 6.23 -12.46 -8.54
C ASP A 73 7.49 -13.34 -8.41
N GLU A 74 7.46 -14.24 -7.43
CA GLU A 74 8.63 -15.02 -6.97
C GLU A 74 9.33 -15.83 -8.08
N GLY A 75 8.58 -16.42 -9.01
CA GLY A 75 9.11 -17.35 -10.01
C GLY A 75 9.98 -16.71 -11.09
N ARG A 76 9.83 -15.41 -11.34
CA ARG A 76 10.51 -14.68 -12.42
C ARG A 76 11.32 -13.49 -11.93
N PHE A 77 11.21 -13.14 -10.66
CA PHE A 77 11.76 -11.90 -10.13
C PHE A 77 13.30 -11.83 -10.25
N LEU A 78 14.00 -12.90 -9.92
CA LEU A 78 15.46 -12.96 -10.05
C LEU A 78 15.93 -12.73 -11.49
N ASP A 79 15.28 -13.39 -12.45
CA ASP A 79 15.62 -13.25 -13.88
C ASP A 79 15.22 -11.88 -14.41
N THR A 80 14.09 -11.35 -13.96
CA THR A 80 13.64 -10.00 -14.30
C THR A 80 14.62 -8.94 -13.80
N VAL A 81 15.06 -9.04 -12.54
CA VAL A 81 16.04 -8.10 -11.97
C VAL A 81 17.40 -8.25 -12.64
N ARG A 82 17.86 -9.48 -12.91
CA ARG A 82 19.16 -9.73 -13.54
C ARG A 82 19.23 -9.24 -14.99
N ASN A 83 18.18 -9.50 -15.76
CA ASN A 83 18.20 -9.27 -17.20
C ASN A 83 17.45 -7.99 -17.60
N GLN A 84 16.19 -7.88 -17.23
CA GLN A 84 15.35 -6.77 -17.70
C GLN A 84 15.69 -5.45 -16.98
N ALA A 85 15.83 -5.47 -15.66
CA ALA A 85 16.21 -4.28 -14.92
C ALA A 85 17.61 -3.80 -15.29
N LYS A 86 18.55 -4.74 -15.49
CA LYS A 86 19.91 -4.43 -15.93
C LYS A 86 19.89 -3.81 -17.33
N ASN A 87 19.17 -4.40 -18.29
CA ASN A 87 19.06 -3.86 -19.64
C ASN A 87 18.41 -2.47 -19.63
N PHE A 88 17.31 -2.29 -18.87
CA PHE A 88 16.67 -0.99 -18.73
C PHE A 88 17.60 0.06 -18.12
N ALA A 89 18.33 -0.27 -17.07
CA ALA A 89 19.26 0.64 -16.39
C ALA A 89 20.51 0.97 -17.24
N SER A 90 20.96 0.05 -18.10
CA SER A 90 22.16 0.24 -18.94
C SER A 90 21.88 0.98 -20.25
N THR A 91 20.62 0.99 -20.74
CA THR A 91 20.27 1.75 -21.95
C THR A 91 20.08 3.23 -21.62
N VAL A 92 20.66 4.10 -22.46
CA VAL A 92 20.42 5.55 -22.40
C VAL A 92 19.06 5.84 -23.04
N SER A 93 18.25 6.72 -22.47
CA SER A 93 17.02 7.17 -23.10
C SER A 93 17.36 7.97 -24.35
N LEU A 94 16.92 7.51 -25.52
CA LEU A 94 17.19 8.18 -26.79
C LEU A 94 16.28 9.40 -27.06
N MET A 95 15.22 9.53 -26.26
CA MET A 95 14.18 10.52 -26.53
C MET A 95 14.44 11.92 -25.91
N ASP A 96 15.32 12.02 -24.92
CA ASP A 96 15.60 13.31 -24.27
C ASP A 96 17.06 13.37 -23.80
N ALA A 97 17.88 14.14 -24.49
CA ALA A 97 19.28 14.41 -24.14
C ALA A 97 19.45 15.09 -22.76
N ASP A 98 18.40 15.71 -22.23
CA ASP A 98 18.42 16.44 -20.96
C ASP A 98 17.97 15.61 -19.73
N ARG A 99 17.47 14.39 -19.93
CA ARG A 99 17.02 13.54 -18.81
C ARG A 99 18.16 12.76 -18.19
N LYS A 100 18.44 13.07 -16.94
CA LYS A 100 19.64 12.59 -16.24
C LYS A 100 19.54 11.15 -15.74
N HIS A 101 18.35 10.58 -15.52
CA HIS A 101 18.22 9.23 -14.93
C HIS A 101 16.90 8.54 -15.28
N LYS A 102 16.89 7.21 -15.26
CA LYS A 102 15.72 6.35 -15.33
C LYS A 102 15.31 5.88 -13.93
N VAL A 103 14.11 5.37 -13.77
CA VAL A 103 13.63 4.90 -12.47
C VAL A 103 13.14 3.46 -12.56
N ILE A 104 13.59 2.63 -11.62
CA ILE A 104 13.06 1.28 -11.41
C ILE A 104 12.27 1.29 -10.10
N ILE A 105 10.98 0.96 -10.19
CA ILE A 105 10.09 0.83 -9.04
C ILE A 105 9.99 -0.64 -8.70
N ILE A 106 10.43 -1.01 -7.49
CA ILE A 106 10.25 -2.35 -6.92
C ILE A 106 9.06 -2.28 -5.97
N ASP A 107 7.91 -2.73 -6.45
CA ASP A 107 6.70 -2.76 -5.64
C ASP A 107 6.68 -4.00 -4.76
N GLU A 108 6.21 -3.89 -3.52
CA GLU A 108 6.19 -4.96 -2.51
C GLU A 108 7.57 -5.60 -2.26
N ALA A 109 8.60 -4.78 -2.13
CA ALA A 109 9.98 -5.24 -1.91
C ALA A 109 10.17 -6.10 -0.66
N ASP A 110 9.29 -5.97 0.33
CA ASP A 110 9.27 -6.79 1.55
C ASP A 110 8.83 -8.25 1.32
N ASN A 111 8.32 -8.58 0.14
CA ASN A 111 8.02 -9.95 -0.28
C ASN A 111 9.18 -10.60 -1.03
N THR A 112 10.27 -9.87 -1.28
CA THR A 112 11.46 -10.42 -1.97
C THR A 112 12.36 -11.19 -1.02
N THR A 113 13.05 -12.21 -1.54
CA THR A 113 14.02 -12.99 -0.77
C THR A 113 15.27 -12.16 -0.42
N HIS A 114 16.00 -12.58 0.61
CA HIS A 114 17.24 -11.94 1.05
C HIS A 114 18.27 -11.81 -0.09
N ASP A 115 18.44 -12.87 -0.92
CA ASP A 115 19.38 -12.89 -2.03
C ASP A 115 19.02 -11.87 -3.12
N VAL A 116 17.73 -11.71 -3.38
CA VAL A 116 17.22 -10.68 -4.30
C VAL A 116 17.53 -9.28 -3.76
N GLN A 117 17.34 -9.05 -2.48
CA GLN A 117 17.63 -7.76 -1.86
C GLN A 117 19.15 -7.44 -1.90
N LEU A 118 20.02 -8.45 -1.76
CA LEU A 118 21.45 -8.29 -1.94
C LEU A 118 21.81 -7.96 -3.39
N LEU A 119 21.14 -8.59 -4.36
CA LEU A 119 21.31 -8.26 -5.78
C LEU A 119 20.86 -6.82 -6.09
N LEU A 120 19.72 -6.39 -5.54
CA LEU A 120 19.23 -5.01 -5.70
C LEU A 120 20.20 -4.00 -5.10
N ARG A 121 20.81 -4.30 -3.95
CA ARG A 121 21.88 -3.49 -3.37
C ARG A 121 23.03 -3.31 -4.36
N ALA A 122 23.51 -4.40 -4.96
CA ALA A 122 24.60 -4.35 -5.94
C ALA A 122 24.21 -3.54 -7.19
N ASN A 123 22.94 -3.65 -7.64
CA ASN A 123 22.43 -2.89 -8.78
C ASN A 123 22.38 -1.38 -8.49
N ILE A 124 21.99 -0.96 -7.28
CA ILE A 124 22.02 0.46 -6.87
C ILE A 124 23.43 1.02 -7.04
N GLU A 125 24.46 0.28 -6.60
CA GLU A 125 25.86 0.70 -6.70
C GLU A 125 26.36 0.70 -8.15
N SER A 126 25.93 -0.25 -8.97
CA SER A 126 26.38 -0.39 -10.35
C SER A 126 25.75 0.65 -11.29
N PHE A 127 24.49 1.02 -11.06
CA PHE A 127 23.72 1.87 -11.99
C PHE A 127 23.48 3.30 -11.48
N TYR A 128 24.16 3.74 -10.42
CA TYR A 128 23.93 5.03 -9.78
C TYR A 128 23.99 6.25 -10.71
N LYS A 129 24.72 6.16 -11.82
CA LYS A 129 24.84 7.26 -12.80
C LYS A 129 23.57 7.44 -13.63
N ASN A 130 22.90 6.33 -14.01
CA ASN A 130 21.85 6.33 -15.02
C ASN A 130 20.47 5.97 -14.45
N CYS A 131 20.42 5.36 -13.27
CA CYS A 131 19.18 4.80 -12.74
C CYS A 131 19.02 5.10 -11.24
N ARG A 132 17.76 5.32 -10.84
CA ARG A 132 17.34 5.42 -9.44
C ARG A 132 16.35 4.31 -9.13
N PHE A 133 16.31 3.92 -7.87
CA PHE A 133 15.45 2.86 -7.40
C PHE A 133 14.43 3.42 -6.40
N ILE A 134 13.17 3.06 -6.58
CA ILE A 134 12.08 3.34 -5.62
C ILE A 134 11.55 2.00 -5.13
N PHE A 135 11.71 1.73 -3.86
CA PHE A 135 11.17 0.55 -3.20
C PHE A 135 9.88 0.92 -2.49
N THR A 136 8.85 0.07 -2.59
CA THR A 136 7.70 0.15 -1.71
C THR A 136 7.67 -1.07 -0.79
N CYS A 137 7.28 -0.90 0.46
CA CYS A 137 7.13 -1.98 1.40
C CYS A 137 6.00 -1.71 2.40
N ASN A 138 5.37 -2.76 2.88
CA ASN A 138 4.41 -2.69 3.99
C ASN A 138 5.15 -2.83 5.33
N PHE A 139 6.15 -3.70 5.38
CA PHE A 139 6.93 -4.02 6.56
C PHE A 139 8.39 -3.62 6.38
N LYS A 140 8.77 -2.47 6.91
CA LYS A 140 10.12 -1.92 6.84
C LYS A 140 11.20 -2.88 7.39
N ASN A 141 10.88 -3.64 8.43
CA ASN A 141 11.78 -4.59 9.07
C ASN A 141 12.09 -5.84 8.23
N ARG A 142 11.39 -6.06 7.11
CA ARG A 142 11.71 -7.13 6.17
C ARG A 142 12.72 -6.72 5.11
N ILE A 143 13.05 -5.44 5.06
CA ILE A 143 14.08 -4.90 4.15
C ILE A 143 15.43 -4.94 4.86
N ILE A 144 16.46 -5.42 4.18
CA ILE A 144 17.80 -5.53 4.73
C ILE A 144 18.42 -4.15 5.02
N GLU A 145 19.18 -4.03 6.10
CA GLU A 145 19.85 -2.78 6.52
C GLU A 145 20.70 -2.12 5.42
N PRO A 146 21.44 -2.87 4.59
CA PRO A 146 22.19 -2.29 3.47
C PRO A 146 21.34 -1.53 2.44
N LEU A 147 20.07 -1.86 2.26
CA LEU A 147 19.15 -1.09 1.42
C LEU A 147 18.66 0.17 2.13
N HIS A 148 18.37 0.08 3.43
CA HIS A 148 18.02 1.27 4.22
C HIS A 148 19.07 2.36 4.15
N SER A 149 20.35 2.00 4.27
CA SER A 149 21.45 2.97 4.24
C SER A 149 21.66 3.63 2.86
N ARG A 150 21.14 3.04 1.77
CA ARG A 150 21.29 3.55 0.40
C ARG A 150 20.07 4.28 -0.14
N CYS A 151 18.99 4.30 0.65
CA CYS A 151 17.72 4.90 0.24
C CYS A 151 17.28 5.97 1.24
N ALA A 152 16.70 7.03 0.74
CA ALA A 152 15.96 7.96 1.58
C ALA A 152 14.64 7.31 1.99
N VAL A 153 14.48 7.03 3.29
CA VAL A 153 13.30 6.36 3.83
C VAL A 153 12.20 7.39 4.07
N ILE A 154 11.04 7.19 3.42
CA ILE A 154 9.84 8.01 3.61
C ILE A 154 8.74 7.12 4.18
N GLU A 155 8.33 7.42 5.41
CA GLU A 155 7.28 6.68 6.09
C GLU A 155 5.90 7.30 5.79
N PHE A 156 5.02 6.49 5.22
CA PHE A 156 3.62 6.81 4.96
C PHE A 156 2.77 6.56 6.21
N GLY A 157 3.27 7.01 7.36
CA GLY A 157 2.55 6.94 8.62
C GLY A 157 1.70 8.19 8.82
N VAL A 158 0.43 8.01 9.14
CA VAL A 158 -0.42 9.14 9.52
C VAL A 158 -0.32 9.34 11.03
N LYS A 159 0.35 10.41 11.46
CA LYS A 159 0.41 10.78 12.87
C LYS A 159 -0.96 11.29 13.34
N GLY A 160 -1.28 11.08 14.61
CA GLY A 160 -2.61 11.35 15.14
C GLY A 160 -3.18 12.75 14.83
N LYS A 161 -2.30 13.77 14.76
CA LYS A 161 -2.70 15.15 14.42
C LYS A 161 -3.14 15.33 12.95
N ASP A 162 -2.59 14.54 12.04
CA ASP A 162 -2.87 14.67 10.60
C ASP A 162 -4.04 13.79 10.15
N LYS A 163 -4.51 12.87 11.02
CA LYS A 163 -5.57 11.90 10.69
C LYS A 163 -6.84 12.58 10.20
N SER A 164 -7.33 13.56 10.93
CA SER A 164 -8.57 14.28 10.58
C SER A 164 -8.44 15.07 9.28
N THR A 165 -7.29 15.71 9.05
CA THR A 165 -7.02 16.48 7.84
C THR A 165 -6.95 15.58 6.61
N ILE A 166 -6.24 14.47 6.70
CA ILE A 166 -6.09 13.50 5.63
C ILE A 166 -7.43 12.81 5.32
N ALA A 167 -8.18 12.42 6.36
CA ALA A 167 -9.52 11.85 6.18
C ALA A 167 -10.47 12.83 5.50
N ALA A 168 -10.41 14.14 5.86
CA ALA A 168 -11.21 15.17 5.22
C ALA A 168 -10.82 15.41 3.76
N GLN A 169 -9.53 15.36 3.41
CA GLN A 169 -9.06 15.44 2.02
C GLN A 169 -9.58 14.26 1.20
N PHE A 170 -9.49 13.05 1.74
CA PHE A 170 -10.01 11.86 1.08
C PHE A 170 -11.53 11.91 0.92
N PHE A 171 -12.25 12.37 1.96
CA PHE A 171 -13.69 12.54 1.88
C PHE A 171 -14.12 13.46 0.73
N LYS A 172 -13.45 14.62 0.58
CA LYS A 172 -13.72 15.55 -0.53
C LYS A 172 -13.50 14.87 -1.88
N ARG A 173 -12.37 14.14 -2.02
CA ARG A 173 -12.07 13.43 -3.27
C ARG A 173 -13.08 12.32 -3.54
N LEU A 174 -13.49 11.56 -2.52
CA LEU A 174 -14.50 10.50 -2.67
C LEU A 174 -15.84 11.07 -3.13
N VAL A 175 -16.28 12.19 -2.55
CA VAL A 175 -17.51 12.88 -2.98
C VAL A 175 -17.39 13.30 -4.45
N SER A 176 -16.29 13.91 -4.87
CA SER A 176 -16.09 14.28 -6.29
C SER A 176 -16.12 13.07 -7.22
N ILE A 177 -15.57 11.93 -6.80
CA ILE A 177 -15.63 10.68 -7.61
C ILE A 177 -17.08 10.20 -7.75
N LEU A 178 -17.86 10.20 -6.67
CA LEU A 178 -19.26 9.78 -6.69
C LEU A 178 -20.14 10.71 -7.53
N GLU A 179 -19.89 12.02 -7.48
CA GLU A 179 -20.55 13.01 -8.34
C GLU A 179 -20.25 12.76 -9.83
N LEU A 180 -18.99 12.44 -10.18
CA LEU A 180 -18.59 12.11 -11.55
C LEU A 180 -19.25 10.81 -12.07
N GLU A 181 -19.49 9.85 -11.19
CA GLU A 181 -20.18 8.59 -11.49
C GLU A 181 -21.72 8.71 -11.42
N GLY A 182 -22.24 9.87 -11.01
CA GLY A 182 -23.68 10.10 -10.88
C GLY A 182 -24.35 9.33 -9.75
N ILE A 183 -23.61 9.04 -8.66
CA ILE A 183 -24.08 8.23 -7.54
C ILE A 183 -24.43 9.12 -6.36
N GLU A 184 -25.66 8.98 -5.87
CA GLU A 184 -26.08 9.62 -4.62
C GLU A 184 -25.51 8.87 -3.41
N ALA A 185 -24.93 9.60 -2.47
CA ALA A 185 -24.40 9.00 -1.24
C ALA A 185 -24.68 9.84 0.01
N ASP A 186 -25.03 9.19 1.10
CA ASP A 186 -25.16 9.84 2.39
C ASP A 186 -23.75 10.18 2.95
N LYS A 187 -23.53 11.47 3.20
CA LYS A 187 -22.26 11.99 3.72
C LYS A 187 -21.86 11.37 5.07
N LYS A 188 -22.83 11.02 5.92
CA LYS A 188 -22.57 10.38 7.21
C LYS A 188 -22.04 8.96 7.00
N VAL A 189 -22.66 8.21 6.12
CA VAL A 189 -22.27 6.84 5.76
C VAL A 189 -20.84 6.83 5.18
N LEU A 190 -20.53 7.77 4.29
CA LEU A 190 -19.17 7.89 3.73
C LEU A 190 -18.12 8.21 4.80
N ALA A 191 -18.45 9.10 5.76
CA ALA A 191 -17.53 9.44 6.84
C ALA A 191 -17.25 8.24 7.75
N GLU A 192 -18.28 7.44 8.07
CA GLU A 192 -18.14 6.20 8.86
C GLU A 192 -17.29 5.16 8.11
N LEU A 193 -17.55 4.97 6.82
CA LEU A 193 -16.80 4.06 5.97
C LEU A 193 -15.30 4.43 5.93
N ILE A 194 -15.00 5.71 5.76
CA ILE A 194 -13.62 6.22 5.78
C ILE A 194 -12.97 5.97 7.14
N ASN A 195 -13.63 6.29 8.23
CA ASN A 195 -13.08 6.10 9.56
C ASN A 195 -12.79 4.63 9.87
N LYS A 196 -13.63 3.73 9.39
CA LYS A 196 -13.50 2.29 9.60
C LYS A 196 -12.29 1.70 8.86
N HIS A 197 -12.08 2.08 7.61
CA HIS A 197 -11.03 1.52 6.78
C HIS A 197 -9.74 2.37 6.72
N PHE A 198 -9.72 3.49 7.44
CA PHE A 198 -8.54 4.33 7.51
C PHE A 198 -7.29 3.54 7.95
N PRO A 199 -6.15 3.63 7.25
CA PRO A 199 -5.82 4.49 6.11
C PRO A 199 -5.87 3.81 4.73
N ASP A 200 -6.63 2.71 4.57
CA ASP A 200 -6.74 1.95 3.32
C ASP A 200 -7.77 2.58 2.37
N TRP A 201 -7.31 3.50 1.54
CA TRP A 201 -8.14 4.18 0.53
C TRP A 201 -8.62 3.26 -0.58
N ARG A 202 -7.84 2.24 -0.93
CA ARG A 202 -8.19 1.25 -1.94
C ARG A 202 -9.45 0.49 -1.54
N ARG A 203 -9.49 0.06 -0.28
CA ARG A 203 -10.64 -0.66 0.27
C ARG A 203 -11.89 0.20 0.27
N VAL A 204 -11.79 1.47 0.67
CA VAL A 204 -12.93 2.40 0.63
C VAL A 204 -13.49 2.56 -0.77
N LEU A 205 -12.64 2.77 -1.78
CA LEU A 205 -13.06 2.89 -3.18
C LEU A 205 -13.73 1.63 -3.71
N ASN A 206 -13.15 0.45 -3.41
CA ASN A 206 -13.72 -0.83 -3.82
C ASN A 206 -15.10 -1.08 -3.19
N GLU A 207 -15.28 -0.75 -1.90
CA GLU A 207 -16.57 -0.87 -1.23
C GLU A 207 -17.60 0.10 -1.82
N CYS A 208 -17.23 1.34 -2.07
CA CYS A 208 -18.11 2.29 -2.75
C CYS A 208 -18.49 1.80 -4.14
N GLN A 209 -17.55 1.29 -4.93
CA GLN A 209 -17.83 0.75 -6.25
C GLN A 209 -18.74 -0.48 -6.19
N ARG A 210 -18.53 -1.38 -5.23
CA ARG A 210 -19.38 -2.57 -5.05
C ARG A 210 -20.83 -2.19 -4.75
N HIS A 211 -21.06 -1.17 -3.94
CA HIS A 211 -22.39 -0.72 -3.55
C HIS A 211 -23.00 0.32 -4.50
N SER A 212 -22.25 0.80 -5.49
CA SER A 212 -22.73 1.77 -6.47
C SER A 212 -23.69 1.19 -7.52
N VAL A 213 -23.76 -0.14 -7.65
CA VAL A 213 -24.61 -0.84 -8.64
C VAL A 213 -26.08 -0.45 -8.53
N GLY A 214 -26.55 -0.08 -7.33
CA GLY A 214 -27.91 0.41 -7.08
C GLY A 214 -28.10 1.91 -7.36
N GLY A 215 -27.09 2.64 -7.83
CA GLY A 215 -27.14 4.09 -8.06
C GLY A 215 -27.14 4.95 -6.78
N LYS A 216 -27.20 4.33 -5.60
CA LYS A 216 -27.26 5.01 -4.31
C LYS A 216 -26.48 4.25 -3.24
N ILE A 217 -25.70 4.98 -2.46
CA ILE A 217 -24.98 4.45 -1.30
C ILE A 217 -25.69 4.93 -0.03
N ASP A 218 -26.33 4.00 0.67
CA ASP A 218 -27.07 4.25 1.91
C ASP A 218 -26.48 3.46 3.10
N SER A 219 -27.18 3.45 4.22
CA SER A 219 -26.77 2.74 5.44
C SER A 219 -26.63 1.23 5.29
N SER A 220 -27.10 0.62 4.18
CA SER A 220 -26.97 -0.81 3.92
C SER A 220 -25.50 -1.23 3.79
N ILE A 221 -24.64 -0.33 3.31
CA ILE A 221 -23.18 -0.55 3.27
C ILE A 221 -22.59 -0.78 4.67
N LEU A 222 -23.13 -0.10 5.69
CA LEU A 222 -22.69 -0.25 7.09
C LEU A 222 -23.21 -1.55 7.72
N ALA A 223 -24.39 -2.00 7.31
CA ALA A 223 -24.98 -3.26 7.80
C ALA A 223 -24.19 -4.49 7.30
N SER A 224 -23.58 -4.41 6.11
CA SER A 224 -22.69 -5.47 5.62
C SER A 224 -21.36 -5.53 6.41
N PHE A 225 -21.07 -4.52 7.21
CA PHE A 225 -19.96 -4.43 8.12
C PHE A 225 -20.42 -4.67 9.56
N SER A 226 -21.19 -5.74 9.82
CA SER A 226 -21.48 -6.12 11.20
C SER A 226 -20.16 -6.07 11.97
N GLU A 227 -20.02 -5.10 12.85
CA GLU A 227 -18.87 -5.00 13.73
C GLU A 227 -18.79 -6.34 14.44
N VAL A 228 -17.66 -7.04 14.20
CA VAL A 228 -17.28 -8.13 15.08
C VAL A 228 -17.20 -7.50 16.46
N ASN A 229 -18.23 -7.67 17.24
CA ASN A 229 -18.39 -6.97 18.53
C ASN A 229 -17.45 -7.65 19.51
N ILE A 230 -16.13 -7.35 19.38
CA ILE A 230 -15.06 -7.87 20.24
C ILE A 230 -15.39 -7.59 21.71
N HIS A 231 -16.13 -6.51 21.97
CA HIS A 231 -16.60 -6.20 23.33
C HIS A 231 -17.53 -7.27 23.88
N ASP A 232 -18.45 -7.79 23.05
CA ASP A 232 -19.33 -8.89 23.46
C ASP A 232 -18.55 -10.19 23.67
N LEU A 233 -17.55 -10.46 22.83
CA LEU A 233 -16.66 -11.59 23.04
C LEU A 233 -15.89 -11.48 24.36
N ILE A 234 -15.28 -10.33 24.63
CA ILE A 234 -14.54 -10.06 25.88
C ILE A 234 -15.46 -10.15 27.09
N LYS A 235 -16.69 -9.61 27.00
CA LYS A 235 -17.69 -9.71 28.05
C LYS A 235 -18.07 -11.16 28.34
N ASN A 236 -18.40 -11.93 27.30
CA ASN A 236 -18.77 -13.34 27.43
C ASN A 236 -17.62 -14.19 27.96
N LEU A 237 -16.38 -13.89 27.59
CA LEU A 237 -15.17 -14.53 28.14
C LEU A 237 -14.98 -14.22 29.63
N LYS A 238 -15.16 -12.97 30.05
CA LYS A 238 -15.09 -12.56 31.47
C LYS A 238 -16.19 -13.21 32.31
N GLU A 239 -17.38 -13.35 31.75
CA GLU A 239 -18.52 -13.98 32.38
C GLU A 239 -18.50 -15.53 32.29
N LYS A 240 -17.44 -16.11 31.67
CA LYS A 240 -17.26 -17.57 31.48
C LYS A 240 -18.42 -18.25 30.74
N LYS A 241 -19.14 -17.54 29.88
CA LYS A 241 -20.26 -18.04 29.08
C LYS A 241 -19.74 -18.72 27.80
N PHE A 242 -19.14 -19.87 27.91
CA PHE A 242 -18.52 -20.61 26.81
C PHE A 242 -19.46 -20.95 25.64
N PRO A 243 -20.75 -21.28 25.82
CA PRO A 243 -21.69 -21.47 24.71
C PRO A 243 -21.85 -20.22 23.85
N GLU A 244 -21.94 -19.06 24.48
CA GLU A 244 -22.07 -17.73 23.80
C GLU A 244 -20.78 -17.37 23.05
N VAL A 245 -19.63 -17.64 23.66
CA VAL A 245 -18.30 -17.48 23.01
C VAL A 245 -18.19 -18.35 21.77
N ARG A 246 -18.60 -19.62 21.86
CA ARG A 246 -18.58 -20.55 20.73
C ARG A 246 -19.51 -20.11 19.60
N LYS A 247 -20.72 -19.66 19.94
CA LYS A 247 -21.68 -19.14 18.98
C LYS A 247 -21.16 -17.89 18.30
N TRP A 248 -20.54 -17.00 19.07
CA TRP A 248 -19.87 -15.82 18.54
C TRP A 248 -18.75 -16.20 17.56
N CYS A 249 -17.86 -17.14 17.91
CA CYS A 249 -16.79 -17.60 17.03
C CYS A 249 -17.35 -18.17 15.72
N VAL A 250 -18.38 -19.01 15.78
CA VAL A 250 -18.98 -19.62 14.59
C VAL A 250 -19.58 -18.56 13.65
N ASN A 251 -20.22 -17.54 14.21
CA ASN A 251 -20.86 -16.47 13.43
C ASN A 251 -19.86 -15.46 12.85
N ASN A 252 -18.61 -15.48 13.32
CA ASN A 252 -17.55 -14.53 12.90
C ASN A 252 -16.30 -15.25 12.36
N LEU A 253 -16.42 -16.49 11.90
CA LEU A 253 -15.33 -17.31 11.37
C LEU A 253 -14.67 -16.70 10.13
N ASP A 254 -15.39 -15.90 9.35
CA ASP A 254 -14.88 -15.26 8.13
C ASP A 254 -14.02 -14.00 8.39
N ASN A 255 -13.88 -13.60 9.65
CA ASN A 255 -12.97 -12.51 10.01
C ASN A 255 -11.57 -13.06 10.31
N ASP A 256 -10.81 -13.31 9.27
CA ASP A 256 -9.53 -14.02 9.20
C ASP A 256 -8.45 -13.58 10.20
N CYS A 257 -8.58 -12.42 10.82
CA CYS A 257 -7.46 -11.82 11.53
C CYS A 257 -7.25 -12.28 12.98
N LEU A 258 -8.29 -12.76 13.67
CA LEU A 258 -8.21 -13.04 15.11
C LEU A 258 -7.85 -14.49 15.45
N LEU A 259 -8.20 -15.43 14.58
CA LEU A 259 -8.00 -16.87 14.84
C LEU A 259 -6.64 -17.40 14.32
N TYR A 260 -6.12 -16.82 13.26
CA TYR A 260 -4.86 -17.27 12.62
C TYR A 260 -3.59 -16.59 13.16
N THR A 261 -3.69 -15.48 13.82
CA THR A 261 -2.51 -14.74 14.33
C THR A 261 -2.06 -15.15 15.73
N SER A 262 -2.86 -15.91 16.48
CA SER A 262 -2.49 -16.41 17.79
C SER A 262 -1.98 -17.86 17.68
N PRO A 263 -0.67 -18.11 17.87
CA PRO A 263 -0.15 -19.49 17.84
C PRO A 263 -0.82 -20.32 18.93
N SER A 264 -1.40 -21.43 18.53
CA SER A 264 -2.02 -22.40 19.47
C SER A 264 -0.99 -22.83 20.53
N PRO A 265 -1.40 -23.04 21.78
CA PRO A 265 -0.51 -23.60 22.79
C PRO A 265 0.15 -24.93 22.37
N ARG A 266 -0.47 -25.68 21.47
CA ARG A 266 0.08 -26.92 20.87
C ARG A 266 1.23 -26.65 19.90
N ASP A 267 1.22 -25.53 19.19
CA ASP A 267 2.30 -25.17 18.26
C ASP A 267 3.57 -24.76 18.99
N ARG A 268 3.45 -24.21 20.21
CA ARG A 268 4.59 -23.93 21.10
C ARG A 268 5.26 -25.20 21.66
N GLN A 269 4.54 -26.31 21.76
CA GLN A 269 5.13 -27.58 22.23
C GLN A 269 5.95 -28.27 21.12
N LYS A 270 5.54 -28.18 19.86
CA LYS A 270 6.28 -28.79 18.75
C LYS A 270 7.63 -28.13 18.48
N SER A 271 7.80 -26.85 18.79
CA SER A 271 9.09 -26.15 18.65
C SER A 271 10.11 -26.44 19.76
N ARG A 272 9.74 -27.22 20.79
CA ARG A 272 10.60 -27.55 21.94
C ARG A 272 11.05 -29.03 21.96
N MET A 273 10.73 -29.83 20.93
CA MET A 273 11.32 -31.18 20.84
C MET A 273 12.76 -31.05 20.32
N PRO A 274 13.78 -31.47 21.08
CA PRO A 274 15.13 -31.56 20.55
C PRO A 274 15.15 -32.62 19.47
N SER A 275 15.78 -32.31 18.34
CA SER A 275 16.11 -33.34 17.35
C SER A 275 17.03 -34.33 18.03
N SER A 276 16.52 -35.47 18.42
CA SER A 276 17.34 -36.59 18.85
C SER A 276 18.01 -37.21 17.63
N ALA A 277 19.35 -37.07 17.63
CA ALA A 277 20.37 -37.93 17.04
C ALA A 277 20.05 -38.62 15.70
#